data_b6ac4620a5b391d79d2a1efeb7521917
#
_entry.id   b6ac4620a5b391d79d2a1efeb7521917
#
_cell.length_a   1.000
_cell.length_b   1.000
_cell.length_c   1.000
_cell.angle_alpha   90.00
_cell.angle_beta   90.00
_cell.angle_gamma   90.00
#
_symmetry.space_group_name_H-M   'P 1'
#
loop_
_entity.id
_entity.type
_entity.pdbx_description
1 polymer ?
#
loop_
_entity_poly.entity_id
_entity_poly.type
_entity_poly.pdbx_seq_one_letter_code
_entity_poly.pdbx_strand_id
1 'polypeptide(L)'
;MKKVLFAIFFIAILSSCKMISGNGNVKKETRNPGTFTKINSSGTAEVVITSGSDCAVTVEDDENLLPYLETNVENGTLQIHYKDGVSVNNGHAKIYVTAPTLSEVATSGTSDISVSGLLQNPDKISFNTSGVGNIEGEVDAPAIAVSISGAGSVKLNGRTKDFDCEISGVGHADCGHLQSENTTVSVSGVGYAHVFASVHLNATVSGTGSVHYRGNPQNPEIHTSGVGSITPEN
;
A
#
# COMPACT_ATOMS: atom_id res chain seq x y z
N MET A 1 -54.77 33.12 10.98
CA MET A 1 -53.33 32.82 10.79
C MET A 1 -53.14 31.33 10.91
N LYS A 2 -53.06 30.62 9.78
CA LYS A 2 -52.87 29.14 9.75
C LYS A 2 -51.36 28.84 9.72
N LYS A 3 -50.85 28.21 10.77
CA LYS A 3 -49.44 27.73 10.81
C LYS A 3 -49.35 26.42 10.00
N VAL A 4 -48.67 26.45 8.88
CA VAL A 4 -48.33 25.26 8.08
C VAL A 4 -47.08 24.68 8.71
N LEU A 5 -47.22 23.51 9.32
CA LEU A 5 -46.10 22.74 9.85
C LEU A 5 -45.48 21.90 8.71
N PHE A 6 -44.31 22.31 8.25
CA PHE A 6 -43.53 21.58 7.22
C PHE A 6 -42.76 20.43 7.93
N ALA A 7 -43.31 19.22 7.89
CA ALA A 7 -42.61 18.03 8.36
C ALA A 7 -41.60 17.60 7.29
N ILE A 8 -40.29 17.84 7.53
CA ILE A 8 -39.20 17.30 6.71
C ILE A 8 -39.06 15.83 7.07
N PHE A 9 -39.50 14.97 6.16
CA PHE A 9 -39.33 13.51 6.27
C PHE A 9 -37.89 13.16 5.85
N PHE A 10 -37.02 12.95 6.83
CA PHE A 10 -35.65 12.51 6.61
C PHE A 10 -35.69 11.01 6.26
N ILE A 11 -35.65 10.68 4.97
CA ILE A 11 -35.53 9.31 4.50
C ILE A 11 -34.09 8.89 4.75
N ALA A 12 -33.84 8.18 5.84
CA ALA A 12 -32.60 7.45 6.08
C ALA A 12 -32.56 6.30 5.07
N ILE A 13 -31.74 6.44 4.01
CA ILE A 13 -31.41 5.36 3.09
C ILE A 13 -30.52 4.40 3.89
N LEU A 14 -31.11 3.35 4.47
CA LEU A 14 -30.39 2.23 5.06
C LEU A 14 -29.73 1.47 3.89
N SER A 15 -28.48 1.76 3.61
CA SER A 15 -27.66 0.96 2.72
C SER A 15 -27.48 -0.40 3.39
N SER A 16 -28.26 -1.39 2.97
CA SER A 16 -28.14 -2.77 3.47
C SER A 16 -26.87 -3.39 2.87
N CYS A 17 -25.85 -3.56 3.67
CA CYS A 17 -24.67 -4.30 3.28
C CYS A 17 -25.01 -5.78 3.14
N LYS A 18 -24.81 -6.35 1.94
CA LYS A 18 -25.03 -7.78 1.68
C LYS A 18 -23.82 -8.57 2.16
N MET A 19 -23.96 -9.33 3.22
CA MET A 19 -22.92 -10.24 3.69
C MET A 19 -22.96 -11.55 2.90
N ILE A 20 -21.81 -11.97 2.35
CA ILE A 20 -21.65 -13.21 1.60
C ILE A 20 -20.49 -13.98 2.19
N SER A 21 -20.69 -15.25 2.50
CA SER A 21 -19.62 -16.14 2.94
C SER A 21 -19.10 -16.97 1.77
N GLY A 22 -17.79 -17.18 1.73
CA GLY A 22 -17.17 -18.11 0.81
C GLY A 22 -17.72 -19.52 1.00
N ASN A 23 -17.83 -20.28 -0.09
CA ASN A 23 -18.36 -21.64 -0.08
C ASN A 23 -17.26 -22.72 0.00
N GLY A 24 -16.01 -22.33 0.07
CA GLY A 24 -14.83 -23.22 0.13
C GLY A 24 -14.46 -23.87 -1.20
N ASN A 25 -15.17 -23.58 -2.28
CA ASN A 25 -14.87 -24.10 -3.62
C ASN A 25 -14.07 -23.06 -4.42
N VAL A 26 -12.76 -23.09 -4.23
CA VAL A 26 -11.85 -22.10 -4.83
C VAL A 26 -11.70 -22.34 -6.33
N LYS A 27 -11.83 -21.29 -7.12
CA LYS A 27 -11.63 -21.28 -8.58
C LYS A 27 -10.70 -20.13 -9.01
N LYS A 28 -10.06 -20.36 -10.16
CA LYS A 28 -9.24 -19.33 -10.84
C LYS A 28 -9.97 -18.79 -12.07
N GLU A 29 -9.85 -17.48 -12.28
CA GLU A 29 -10.39 -16.78 -13.44
C GLU A 29 -9.35 -15.80 -13.97
N THR A 30 -9.02 -15.89 -15.27
CA THR A 30 -8.18 -14.89 -15.92
C THR A 30 -9.04 -13.72 -16.38
N ARG A 31 -8.60 -12.51 -16.09
CA ARG A 31 -9.27 -11.27 -16.46
C ARG A 31 -8.36 -10.41 -17.32
N ASN A 32 -8.95 -9.65 -18.22
CA ASN A 32 -8.23 -8.73 -19.10
C ASN A 32 -8.71 -7.30 -18.86
N PRO A 33 -8.23 -6.62 -17.83
CA PRO A 33 -8.71 -5.29 -17.45
C PRO A 33 -8.17 -4.18 -18.36
N GLY A 34 -7.23 -4.46 -19.25
CA GLY A 34 -6.51 -3.48 -20.07
C GLY A 34 -5.15 -3.09 -19.45
N THR A 35 -4.56 -2.01 -19.95
CA THR A 35 -3.25 -1.53 -19.50
C THR A 35 -3.36 -0.65 -18.27
N PHE A 36 -2.44 -0.83 -17.33
CA PHE A 36 -2.34 -0.02 -16.11
C PHE A 36 -0.87 0.13 -15.70
N THR A 37 -0.59 1.18 -14.95
CA THR A 37 0.71 1.44 -14.34
C THR A 37 0.61 1.64 -12.82
N LYS A 38 -0.58 1.51 -12.28
CA LYS A 38 -0.86 1.66 -10.85
C LYS A 38 -1.77 0.54 -10.37
N ILE A 39 -1.62 0.15 -9.12
CA ILE A 39 -2.46 -0.84 -8.43
C ILE A 39 -2.99 -0.23 -7.14
N ASN A 40 -4.29 -0.40 -6.89
CA ASN A 40 -4.91 -0.10 -5.61
C ASN A 40 -5.78 -1.27 -5.15
N SER A 41 -5.43 -1.87 -4.02
CA SER A 41 -6.23 -2.93 -3.38
C SER A 41 -6.92 -2.38 -2.14
N SER A 42 -8.25 -2.31 -2.16
CA SER A 42 -9.04 -1.71 -1.08
C SER A 42 -9.89 -2.71 -0.29
N GLY A 43 -9.63 -3.98 -0.44
CA GLY A 43 -10.39 -5.03 0.26
C GLY A 43 -9.54 -5.84 1.22
N THR A 44 -9.91 -7.10 1.32
CA THR A 44 -9.17 -8.16 2.01
C THR A 44 -8.69 -9.13 0.95
N ALA A 45 -7.47 -9.00 0.50
CA ALA A 45 -6.93 -9.85 -0.56
C ALA A 45 -5.41 -10.03 -0.41
N GLU A 46 -4.91 -11.15 -0.87
CA GLU A 46 -3.49 -11.35 -1.13
C GLU A 46 -3.21 -10.98 -2.60
N VAL A 47 -2.33 -10.02 -2.84
CA VAL A 47 -1.96 -9.59 -4.19
C VAL A 47 -0.49 -9.94 -4.45
N VAL A 48 -0.24 -10.73 -5.49
CA VAL A 48 1.11 -11.10 -5.92
C VAL A 48 1.41 -10.38 -7.23
N ILE A 49 2.41 -9.50 -7.20
CA ILE A 49 2.84 -8.72 -8.37
C ILE A 49 4.09 -9.38 -8.97
N THR A 50 4.11 -9.54 -10.27
CA THR A 50 5.25 -10.04 -11.02
C THR A 50 5.53 -9.14 -12.22
N SER A 51 6.80 -8.82 -12.47
CA SER A 51 7.19 -8.09 -13.68
C SER A 51 7.02 -8.98 -14.93
N GLY A 52 6.47 -8.42 -16.02
CA GLY A 52 6.30 -9.14 -17.27
C GLY A 52 6.10 -8.19 -18.46
N SER A 53 5.97 -8.71 -19.68
CA SER A 53 5.85 -7.90 -20.90
C SER A 53 4.50 -7.23 -21.06
N ASP A 54 3.46 -7.81 -20.47
CA ASP A 54 2.08 -7.40 -20.67
C ASP A 54 1.33 -7.28 -19.36
N CYS A 55 0.27 -6.47 -19.34
CA CYS A 55 -0.66 -6.42 -18.22
C CYS A 55 -1.58 -7.64 -18.22
N ALA A 56 -1.58 -8.42 -17.15
CA ALA A 56 -2.45 -9.55 -16.96
C ALA A 56 -2.90 -9.67 -15.51
N VAL A 57 -4.12 -10.15 -15.31
CA VAL A 57 -4.69 -10.37 -13.96
C VAL A 57 -5.34 -11.76 -13.92
N THR A 58 -4.97 -12.54 -12.92
CA THR A 58 -5.65 -13.79 -12.58
C THR A 58 -6.16 -13.69 -11.16
N VAL A 59 -7.43 -13.92 -10.96
CA VAL A 59 -8.06 -13.94 -9.65
C VAL A 59 -8.34 -15.37 -9.22
N GLU A 60 -8.15 -15.65 -7.95
CA GLU A 60 -8.44 -16.91 -7.30
C GLU A 60 -9.27 -16.60 -6.06
N ASP A 61 -10.48 -17.16 -5.96
CA ASP A 61 -11.38 -16.97 -4.83
C ASP A 61 -12.42 -18.08 -4.81
N ASP A 62 -13.24 -18.11 -3.78
CA ASP A 62 -14.44 -18.93 -3.74
C ASP A 62 -15.34 -18.64 -4.94
N GLU A 63 -15.81 -19.68 -5.62
CA GLU A 63 -16.62 -19.60 -6.84
C GLU A 63 -17.81 -18.64 -6.71
N ASN A 64 -18.45 -18.62 -5.57
CA ASN A 64 -19.60 -17.77 -5.31
C ASN A 64 -19.23 -16.31 -4.99
N LEU A 65 -17.94 -16.00 -4.75
CA LEU A 65 -17.42 -14.65 -4.50
C LEU A 65 -16.85 -14.00 -5.76
N LEU A 66 -16.32 -14.77 -6.72
CA LEU A 66 -15.74 -14.27 -7.97
C LEU A 66 -16.62 -13.25 -8.72
N PRO A 67 -17.96 -13.39 -8.80
CA PRO A 67 -18.82 -12.39 -9.46
C PRO A 67 -18.90 -11.03 -8.74
N TYR A 68 -18.44 -10.97 -7.50
CA TYR A 68 -18.43 -9.76 -6.68
C TYR A 68 -17.04 -9.14 -6.56
N LEU A 69 -15.98 -9.86 -6.86
CA LEU A 69 -14.61 -9.36 -6.89
C LEU A 69 -14.39 -8.58 -8.20
N GLU A 70 -14.10 -7.30 -8.10
CA GLU A 70 -13.84 -6.41 -9.22
C GLU A 70 -12.34 -6.16 -9.42
N THR A 71 -11.92 -6.12 -10.69
CA THR A 71 -10.54 -5.84 -11.11
C THR A 71 -10.60 -4.93 -12.34
N ASN A 72 -11.08 -3.71 -12.15
CA ASN A 72 -11.30 -2.75 -13.22
C ASN A 72 -10.14 -1.76 -13.29
N VAL A 73 -9.82 -1.26 -14.50
CA VAL A 73 -8.86 -0.18 -14.66
C VAL A 73 -9.58 1.14 -14.78
N GLU A 74 -9.26 2.06 -13.87
CA GLU A 74 -9.76 3.43 -13.86
C GLU A 74 -8.58 4.41 -13.81
N ASN A 75 -8.52 5.32 -14.80
CA ASN A 75 -7.44 6.31 -14.91
C ASN A 75 -6.02 5.71 -14.81
N GLY A 76 -5.81 4.53 -15.42
CA GLY A 76 -4.54 3.83 -15.41
C GLY A 76 -4.21 3.09 -14.10
N THR A 77 -5.17 3.00 -13.18
CA THR A 77 -5.07 2.28 -11.91
C THR A 77 -5.93 1.02 -11.95
N LEU A 78 -5.32 -0.14 -11.73
CA LEU A 78 -6.03 -1.38 -11.48
C LEU A 78 -6.64 -1.31 -10.08
N GLN A 79 -7.97 -1.24 -10.01
CA GLN A 79 -8.74 -1.28 -8.77
C GLN A 79 -9.08 -2.74 -8.44
N ILE A 80 -8.73 -3.18 -7.24
CA ILE A 80 -9.01 -4.52 -6.73
C ILE A 80 -9.86 -4.40 -5.48
N HIS A 81 -11.12 -4.76 -5.56
CA HIS A 81 -12.06 -4.70 -4.44
C HIS A 81 -13.31 -5.57 -4.68
N TYR A 82 -14.03 -5.86 -3.64
CA TYR A 82 -15.39 -6.36 -3.79
C TYR A 82 -16.36 -5.23 -4.09
N LYS A 83 -17.44 -5.54 -4.82
CA LYS A 83 -18.51 -4.58 -5.18
C LYS A 83 -19.01 -3.82 -3.97
N ASP A 84 -19.35 -2.56 -4.19
CA ASP A 84 -19.94 -1.72 -3.15
C ASP A 84 -21.20 -2.36 -2.54
N GLY A 85 -21.33 -2.26 -1.22
CA GLY A 85 -22.42 -2.87 -0.48
C GLY A 85 -22.30 -4.39 -0.27
N VAL A 86 -21.18 -5.01 -0.69
CA VAL A 86 -20.87 -6.41 -0.41
C VAL A 86 -19.81 -6.50 0.70
N SER A 87 -20.13 -7.23 1.75
CA SER A 87 -19.18 -7.62 2.80
C SER A 87 -18.89 -9.10 2.69
N VAL A 88 -17.63 -9.46 2.60
CA VAL A 88 -17.22 -10.86 2.44
C VAL A 88 -16.71 -11.42 3.76
N ASN A 89 -17.15 -12.64 4.07
CA ASN A 89 -16.66 -13.41 5.20
C ASN A 89 -16.09 -14.75 4.70
N ASN A 90 -14.98 -15.18 5.29
CA ASN A 90 -14.28 -16.41 4.90
C ASN A 90 -13.97 -16.50 3.40
N GLY A 91 -13.60 -15.38 2.76
CA GLY A 91 -13.10 -15.37 1.38
C GLY A 91 -11.61 -15.71 1.33
N HIS A 92 -11.15 -16.20 0.18
CA HIS A 92 -9.76 -16.62 -0.07
C HIS A 92 -9.16 -15.85 -1.25
N ALA A 93 -9.54 -14.57 -1.41
CA ALA A 93 -9.13 -13.77 -2.57
C ALA A 93 -7.61 -13.69 -2.70
N LYS A 94 -7.09 -14.25 -3.78
CA LYS A 94 -5.70 -14.13 -4.17
C LYS A 94 -5.62 -13.66 -5.62
N ILE A 95 -4.90 -12.55 -5.83
CA ILE A 95 -4.84 -11.90 -7.12
C ILE A 95 -3.39 -11.89 -7.61
N TYR A 96 -3.16 -12.46 -8.77
CA TYR A 96 -1.89 -12.45 -9.47
C TYR A 96 -1.93 -11.37 -10.53
N VAL A 97 -1.03 -10.40 -10.39
CA VAL A 97 -0.93 -9.25 -11.29
C VAL A 97 0.42 -9.28 -12.00
N THR A 98 0.39 -9.22 -13.33
CA THR A 98 1.61 -9.04 -14.13
C THR A 98 1.54 -7.68 -14.81
N ALA A 99 2.63 -6.92 -14.80
CA ALA A 99 2.73 -5.64 -15.48
C ALA A 99 4.18 -5.35 -15.92
N PRO A 100 4.38 -4.61 -17.04
CA PRO A 100 5.71 -4.23 -17.51
C PRO A 100 6.43 -3.25 -16.58
N THR A 101 5.69 -2.26 -16.09
CA THR A 101 6.16 -1.23 -15.16
C THR A 101 5.03 -0.78 -14.26
N LEU A 102 5.35 -0.51 -13.01
CA LEU A 102 4.41 0.09 -12.07
C LEU A 102 5.02 1.36 -11.49
N SER A 103 4.24 2.43 -11.43
CA SER A 103 4.59 3.69 -10.78
C SER A 103 3.99 3.85 -9.39
N GLU A 104 2.95 3.07 -9.08
CA GLU A 104 2.29 3.12 -7.77
C GLU A 104 1.72 1.75 -7.39
N VAL A 105 1.94 1.37 -6.13
CA VAL A 105 1.33 0.21 -5.48
C VAL A 105 0.71 0.68 -4.18
N ALA A 106 -0.62 0.58 -4.08
CA ALA A 106 -1.36 1.08 -2.94
C ALA A 106 -2.29 0.04 -2.32
N THR A 107 -2.45 0.09 -0.99
CA THR A 107 -3.48 -0.64 -0.26
C THR A 107 -4.19 0.28 0.73
N SER A 108 -5.52 0.22 0.74
CA SER A 108 -6.36 0.98 1.67
C SER A 108 -7.22 0.11 2.59
N GLY A 109 -7.15 -1.20 2.42
CA GLY A 109 -7.86 -2.20 3.24
C GLY A 109 -6.95 -2.98 4.18
N THR A 110 -7.17 -4.28 4.23
CA THR A 110 -6.34 -5.27 4.93
C THR A 110 -5.62 -6.20 3.94
N SER A 111 -5.37 -5.72 2.73
CA SER A 111 -4.70 -6.50 1.69
C SER A 111 -3.20 -6.57 1.92
N ASP A 112 -2.65 -7.76 1.74
CA ASP A 112 -1.21 -7.97 1.70
C ASP A 112 -0.73 -8.02 0.26
N ILE A 113 0.26 -7.21 -0.09
CA ILE A 113 0.81 -7.10 -1.44
C ILE A 113 2.26 -7.55 -1.42
N SER A 114 2.59 -8.55 -2.23
CA SER A 114 3.96 -9.03 -2.39
C SER A 114 4.44 -8.87 -3.83
N VAL A 115 5.66 -8.40 -4.00
CA VAL A 115 6.34 -8.36 -5.30
C VAL A 115 7.21 -9.60 -5.42
N SER A 116 6.88 -10.46 -6.38
CA SER A 116 7.65 -11.66 -6.69
C SER A 116 8.72 -11.33 -7.74
N GLY A 117 9.97 -11.35 -7.32
CA GLY A 117 11.10 -10.92 -8.13
C GLY A 117 11.36 -9.41 -8.05
N LEU A 118 12.12 -8.87 -8.99
CA LEU A 118 12.52 -7.47 -8.99
C LEU A 118 11.51 -6.59 -9.75
N LEU A 119 10.94 -5.61 -9.08
CA LEU A 119 10.12 -4.58 -9.70
C LEU A 119 11.00 -3.39 -10.12
N GLN A 120 11.01 -3.07 -11.40
CA GLN A 120 11.80 -1.97 -11.94
C GLN A 120 10.92 -0.88 -12.54
N ASN A 121 11.37 0.36 -12.39
CA ASN A 121 10.79 1.52 -13.07
C ASN A 121 11.89 2.50 -13.44
N PRO A 122 11.91 3.07 -14.66
CA PRO A 122 12.94 4.01 -15.08
C PRO A 122 12.90 5.37 -14.38
N ASP A 123 11.78 5.70 -13.70
CA ASP A 123 11.58 7.00 -13.06
C ASP A 123 11.33 6.86 -11.54
N LYS A 124 10.13 6.50 -11.15
CA LYS A 124 9.70 6.47 -9.74
C LYS A 124 8.71 5.35 -9.46
N ILE A 125 8.82 4.76 -8.26
CA ILE A 125 7.78 3.89 -7.70
C ILE A 125 7.33 4.46 -6.35
N SER A 126 6.00 4.51 -6.14
CA SER A 126 5.40 4.90 -4.87
C SER A 126 4.66 3.73 -4.24
N PHE A 127 4.85 3.52 -2.95
CA PHE A 127 4.19 2.50 -2.14
C PHE A 127 3.36 3.18 -1.05
N ASN A 128 2.05 2.99 -1.08
CA ASN A 128 1.13 3.68 -0.19
C ASN A 128 0.28 2.69 0.60
N THR A 129 0.25 2.83 1.92
CA THR A 129 -0.69 2.07 2.76
C THR A 129 -1.46 3.01 3.69
N SER A 130 -2.78 2.99 3.58
CA SER A 130 -3.69 3.75 4.44
C SER A 130 -4.55 2.85 5.34
N GLY A 131 -4.44 1.54 5.21
CA GLY A 131 -5.15 0.52 5.99
C GLY A 131 -4.27 -0.19 7.02
N VAL A 132 -4.46 -1.49 7.12
CA VAL A 132 -3.70 -2.42 7.99
C VAL A 132 -2.88 -3.42 7.16
N GLY A 133 -2.89 -3.29 5.84
CA GLY A 133 -2.21 -4.20 4.92
C GLY A 133 -0.70 -3.98 4.86
N ASN A 134 -0.01 -4.99 4.36
CA ASN A 134 1.44 -5.00 4.23
C ASN A 134 1.84 -4.94 2.75
N ILE A 135 2.96 -4.30 2.47
CA ILE A 135 3.58 -4.30 1.14
C ILE A 135 5.02 -4.77 1.29
N GLU A 136 5.42 -5.79 0.55
CA GLU A 136 6.80 -6.26 0.55
C GLU A 136 7.32 -6.52 -0.86
N GLY A 137 8.63 -6.31 -1.07
CA GLY A 137 9.23 -6.61 -2.36
C GLY A 137 10.67 -6.15 -2.54
N GLU A 138 11.24 -6.56 -3.68
CA GLU A 138 12.51 -6.10 -4.17
C GLU A 138 12.30 -5.10 -5.32
N VAL A 139 12.99 -3.95 -5.26
CA VAL A 139 12.72 -2.81 -6.14
C VAL A 139 14.02 -2.15 -6.65
N ASP A 140 13.96 -1.62 -7.88
CA ASP A 140 15.07 -0.84 -8.47
C ASP A 140 14.47 0.31 -9.28
N ALA A 141 14.63 1.53 -8.79
CA ALA A 141 14.18 2.74 -9.48
C ALA A 141 15.00 3.94 -9.01
N PRO A 142 15.19 4.99 -9.84
CA PRO A 142 15.89 6.21 -9.44
C PRO A 142 15.28 6.90 -8.23
N ALA A 143 13.96 6.85 -8.07
CA ALA A 143 13.26 7.40 -6.92
C ALA A 143 12.22 6.41 -6.37
N ILE A 144 12.19 6.25 -5.05
CA ILE A 144 11.20 5.44 -4.34
C ILE A 144 10.59 6.27 -3.23
N ALA A 145 9.25 6.21 -3.14
CA ALA A 145 8.51 6.85 -2.05
C ALA A 145 7.66 5.82 -1.30
N VAL A 146 7.64 5.92 0.02
CA VAL A 146 6.81 5.11 0.92
C VAL A 146 5.96 6.04 1.77
N SER A 147 4.64 5.83 1.78
CA SER A 147 3.72 6.57 2.64
C SER A 147 2.85 5.61 3.44
N ILE A 148 2.91 5.70 4.77
CA ILE A 148 2.14 4.87 5.68
C ILE A 148 1.29 5.78 6.57
N SER A 149 -0.03 5.79 6.33
CA SER A 149 -0.98 6.57 7.13
C SER A 149 -1.86 5.73 8.06
N GLY A 150 -1.78 4.40 7.95
CA GLY A 150 -2.54 3.44 8.76
C GLY A 150 -1.69 2.74 9.83
N ALA A 151 -2.00 1.47 10.04
CA ALA A 151 -1.30 0.55 10.94
C ALA A 151 -0.59 -0.59 10.17
N GLY A 152 -0.39 -0.42 8.88
CA GLY A 152 0.28 -1.40 8.03
C GLY A 152 1.80 -1.29 8.06
N SER A 153 2.44 -2.14 7.25
CA SER A 153 3.89 -2.13 7.09
C SER A 153 4.33 -2.13 5.62
N VAL A 154 5.49 -1.53 5.38
CA VAL A 154 6.15 -1.59 4.06
C VAL A 154 7.56 -2.12 4.27
N LYS A 155 7.91 -3.21 3.57
CA LYS A 155 9.23 -3.81 3.60
C LYS A 155 9.82 -3.86 2.19
N LEU A 156 10.85 -3.07 1.94
CA LEU A 156 11.50 -2.98 0.64
C LEU A 156 12.99 -3.26 0.73
N ASN A 157 13.47 -4.04 -0.25
CA ASN A 157 14.87 -4.28 -0.49
C ASN A 157 15.23 -3.79 -1.89
N GLY A 158 16.52 -3.61 -2.19
CA GLY A 158 16.96 -3.27 -3.54
C GLY A 158 17.76 -1.98 -3.59
N ARG A 159 17.54 -1.14 -4.62
CA ARG A 159 18.34 0.06 -4.84
C ARG A 159 17.51 1.24 -5.31
N THR A 160 17.93 2.42 -4.88
CA THR A 160 17.39 3.70 -5.37
C THR A 160 18.44 4.79 -5.22
N LYS A 161 18.30 5.88 -5.93
CA LYS A 161 19.07 7.08 -5.64
C LYS A 161 18.41 7.89 -4.55
N ASP A 162 17.12 8.20 -4.72
CA ASP A 162 16.36 9.06 -3.83
C ASP A 162 15.25 8.26 -3.14
N PHE A 163 15.28 8.22 -1.81
CA PHE A 163 14.28 7.54 -0.99
C PHE A 163 13.54 8.53 -0.09
N ASP A 164 12.22 8.53 -0.17
CA ASP A 164 11.34 9.33 0.67
C ASP A 164 10.40 8.43 1.46
N CYS A 165 10.39 8.54 2.79
CA CYS A 165 9.59 7.70 3.69
C CYS A 165 8.80 8.55 4.67
N GLU A 166 7.48 8.48 4.60
CA GLU A 166 6.57 9.18 5.49
C GLU A 166 5.70 8.20 6.29
N ILE A 167 5.71 8.32 7.62
CA ILE A 167 4.86 7.53 8.51
C ILE A 167 4.06 8.48 9.39
N SER A 168 2.74 8.52 9.18
CA SER A 168 1.83 9.35 9.98
C SER A 168 0.91 8.56 10.93
N GLY A 169 0.95 7.23 10.86
CA GLY A 169 0.13 6.32 11.68
C GLY A 169 0.89 5.56 12.76
N VAL A 170 0.55 4.29 12.93
CA VAL A 170 1.18 3.33 13.85
C VAL A 170 1.97 2.27 13.07
N GLY A 171 2.28 2.55 11.81
CA GLY A 171 2.90 1.61 10.90
C GLY A 171 4.41 1.54 10.99
N HIS A 172 4.97 0.65 10.16
CA HIS A 172 6.41 0.35 10.14
C HIS A 172 6.95 0.38 8.72
N ALA A 173 8.13 0.98 8.52
CA ALA A 173 8.88 0.88 7.28
C ALA A 173 10.19 0.12 7.53
N ASP A 174 10.34 -1.09 6.98
CA ASP A 174 11.56 -1.88 7.01
C ASP A 174 12.27 -1.78 5.65
N CYS A 175 13.00 -0.69 5.46
CA CYS A 175 13.74 -0.35 4.24
C CYS A 175 15.26 -0.25 4.49
N GLY A 176 15.76 -0.85 5.58
CA GLY A 176 17.18 -0.86 5.90
C GLY A 176 18.06 -1.63 4.91
N HIS A 177 17.48 -2.43 4.02
CA HIS A 177 18.15 -3.09 2.90
C HIS A 177 17.84 -2.46 1.54
N LEU A 178 17.10 -1.37 1.50
CA LEU A 178 16.93 -0.55 0.31
C LEU A 178 18.10 0.44 0.24
N GLN A 179 19.12 0.09 -0.53
CA GLN A 179 20.32 0.92 -0.68
C GLN A 179 19.99 2.21 -1.40
N SER A 180 20.05 3.33 -0.70
CA SER A 180 19.77 4.67 -1.22
C SER A 180 21.00 5.59 -1.07
N GLU A 181 21.13 6.56 -1.97
CA GLU A 181 22.12 7.64 -1.82
C GLU A 181 21.55 8.71 -0.87
N ASN A 182 20.38 9.23 -1.18
CA ASN A 182 19.72 10.28 -0.43
C ASN A 182 18.44 9.74 0.20
N THR A 183 18.27 9.94 1.49
CA THR A 183 17.08 9.50 2.22
C THR A 183 16.49 10.64 3.02
N THR A 184 15.18 10.87 2.79
CA THR A 184 14.34 11.70 3.64
C THR A 184 13.35 10.80 4.38
N VAL A 185 13.32 10.87 5.71
CA VAL A 185 12.39 10.08 6.51
C VAL A 185 11.70 10.95 7.56
N SER A 186 10.36 10.85 7.61
CA SER A 186 9.52 11.56 8.55
C SER A 186 8.59 10.63 9.30
N VAL A 187 8.65 10.60 10.62
CA VAL A 187 7.75 9.84 11.48
C VAL A 187 6.98 10.79 12.37
N SER A 188 5.68 10.95 12.14
CA SER A 188 4.81 11.83 12.94
C SER A 188 3.85 11.07 13.87
N GLY A 189 3.85 9.75 13.84
CA GLY A 189 2.98 8.89 14.65
C GLY A 189 3.72 8.14 15.76
N VAL A 190 3.34 6.87 15.92
CA VAL A 190 3.92 5.92 16.92
C VAL A 190 4.71 4.81 16.20
N GLY A 191 4.97 4.98 14.92
CA GLY A 191 5.65 3.99 14.10
C GLY A 191 7.18 4.02 14.23
N TYR A 192 7.82 3.11 13.49
CA TYR A 192 9.26 3.13 13.34
C TYR A 192 9.67 2.95 11.87
N ALA A 193 10.83 3.49 11.52
CA ALA A 193 11.43 3.31 10.22
C ALA A 193 12.86 2.79 10.34
N HIS A 194 13.19 1.73 9.59
CA HIS A 194 14.55 1.33 9.29
C HIS A 194 14.87 1.79 7.87
N VAL A 195 15.91 2.58 7.70
CA VAL A 195 16.29 3.15 6.41
C VAL A 195 17.79 3.02 6.17
N PHE A 196 18.20 3.19 4.92
CA PHE A 196 19.61 3.25 4.55
C PHE A 196 19.89 4.61 3.88
N ALA A 197 21.06 5.19 4.12
CA ALA A 197 21.53 6.39 3.44
C ALA A 197 23.07 6.34 3.30
N SER A 198 23.58 6.48 2.08
CA SER A 198 25.02 6.49 1.86
C SER A 198 25.63 7.88 1.71
N VAL A 199 24.84 8.89 1.32
CA VAL A 199 25.31 10.26 1.03
C VAL A 199 24.62 11.28 1.92
N HIS A 200 23.30 11.41 1.83
CA HIS A 200 22.50 12.36 2.59
C HIS A 200 21.38 11.69 3.37
N LEU A 201 21.23 12.07 4.63
CA LEU A 201 20.09 11.70 5.46
C LEU A 201 19.45 12.96 6.04
N ASN A 202 18.13 13.10 5.82
CA ASN A 202 17.27 14.03 6.53
C ASN A 202 16.22 13.23 7.28
N ALA A 203 16.29 13.20 8.60
CA ALA A 203 15.43 12.38 9.45
C ALA A 203 14.69 13.25 10.49
N THR A 204 13.38 13.16 10.49
CA THR A 204 12.52 13.89 11.42
C THR A 204 11.60 12.93 12.18
N VAL A 205 11.56 13.05 13.51
CA VAL A 205 10.59 12.37 14.38
C VAL A 205 9.84 13.41 15.20
N SER A 206 8.53 13.50 15.02
CA SER A 206 7.66 14.43 15.76
C SER A 206 6.65 13.75 16.69
N GLY A 207 6.71 12.42 16.81
CA GLY A 207 5.81 11.60 17.65
C GLY A 207 6.52 10.82 18.73
N THR A 208 6.06 9.58 18.96
CA THR A 208 6.65 8.60 19.88
C THR A 208 7.39 7.49 19.11
N GLY A 209 7.68 7.73 17.85
CA GLY A 209 8.34 6.76 16.99
C GLY A 209 9.86 6.80 17.04
N SER A 210 10.49 5.94 16.25
CA SER A 210 11.93 5.91 16.11
C SER A 210 12.36 5.69 14.65
N VAL A 211 13.53 6.22 14.32
CA VAL A 211 14.22 5.98 13.06
C VAL A 211 15.56 5.33 13.34
N HIS A 212 15.80 4.19 12.73
CA HIS A 212 17.10 3.53 12.71
C HIS A 212 17.66 3.62 11.28
N TYR A 213 18.86 4.12 11.14
CA TYR A 213 19.46 4.26 9.82
C TYR A 213 20.80 3.53 9.72
N ARG A 214 21.02 2.93 8.54
CA ARG A 214 22.25 2.30 8.10
C ARG A 214 22.96 3.15 7.07
N GLY A 215 24.19 2.81 6.77
CA GLY A 215 25.07 3.55 5.87
C GLY A 215 25.93 4.54 6.65
N ASN A 216 26.61 5.41 5.91
CA ASN A 216 27.52 6.37 6.50
C ASN A 216 27.32 7.76 5.88
N PRO A 217 26.10 8.37 6.00
CA PRO A 217 25.83 9.67 5.43
C PRO A 217 26.74 10.73 6.05
N GLN A 218 27.20 11.66 5.23
CA GLN A 218 28.00 12.78 5.73
C GLN A 218 27.06 13.88 6.23
N ASN A 219 27.26 14.32 7.49
CA ASN A 219 26.46 15.38 8.13
C ASN A 219 24.93 15.11 8.08
N PRO A 220 24.44 14.06 8.72
CA PRO A 220 23.01 13.78 8.75
C PRO A 220 22.23 14.89 9.44
N GLU A 221 21.14 15.34 8.82
CA GLU A 221 20.21 16.30 9.39
C GLU A 221 19.18 15.55 10.25
N ILE A 222 19.23 15.73 11.56
CA ILE A 222 18.42 14.97 12.53
C ILE A 222 17.59 15.93 13.36
N HIS A 223 16.27 15.77 13.31
CA HIS A 223 15.32 16.58 14.08
C HIS A 223 14.37 15.70 14.88
N THR A 224 14.35 15.89 16.21
CA THR A 224 13.43 15.18 17.10
C THR A 224 12.65 16.18 17.94
N SER A 225 11.31 16.13 17.86
CA SER A 225 10.40 17.01 18.63
C SER A 225 9.35 16.22 19.43
N GLY A 226 9.63 15.01 19.82
CA GLY A 226 8.74 14.13 20.61
C GLY A 226 9.51 13.28 21.61
N VAL A 227 8.98 12.11 21.93
CA VAL A 227 9.61 11.10 22.81
C VAL A 227 10.32 10.01 21.97
N GLY A 228 10.57 10.30 20.70
CA GLY A 228 11.22 9.37 19.79
C GLY A 228 12.74 9.49 19.77
N SER A 229 13.38 8.63 18.97
CA SER A 229 14.82 8.62 18.78
C SER A 229 15.19 8.41 17.32
N ILE A 230 16.35 8.95 16.92
CA ILE A 230 16.96 8.71 15.61
C ILE A 230 18.37 8.23 15.89
N THR A 231 18.69 6.97 15.51
CA THR A 231 19.96 6.33 15.88
C THR A 231 20.57 5.58 14.68
N PRO A 232 21.91 5.64 14.54
CA PRO A 232 22.60 4.79 13.59
C PRO A 232 22.54 3.32 14.03
N GLU A 233 22.43 2.42 13.05
CA GLU A 233 22.51 0.98 13.24
C GLU A 233 23.76 0.46 12.48
N ASN A 234 24.65 -0.22 13.19
CA ASN A 234 25.90 -0.77 12.65
C ASN A 234 25.72 -2.11 11.94
#